data_821bf19c1b6f4799202c881d96721953
#
_entry.id   821bf19c1b6f4799202c881d96721953
#
_cell.length_a   1.000
_cell.length_b   1.000
_cell.length_c   1.000
_cell.angle_alpha   90.00
_cell.angle_beta   90.00
_cell.angle_gamma   90.00
#
_symmetry.space_group_name_H-M   'P 1'
#
loop_
_entity.id
_entity.type
_entity.pdbx_description
1 polymer ?
#
loop_
_entity_poly.entity_id
_entity_poly.type
_entity_poly.pdbx_seq_one_letter_code
_entity_poly.pdbx_strand_id
1 'polypeptide(L)'
;AATVKDNGGVYVVPAFAGLGAPWWQGDVKAAILGMTLGTGKPHVLRAALESIAYQVNDLVRAMTSQAGIKLKEVRADGGPTKNKFLMQFQADCLRVPINCSDVEEASALGAVVMNGMARKIWTSFEQVSVLRRSRYRIEPQSNLSQVEKWCEGWLKAVNQLIR
;
A
#
# COMPACT_ATOMS: atom_id res chain seq x y z
N ALA A 1 14.85 -7.43 1.70
CA ALA A 1 13.90 -7.60 0.60
C ALA A 1 14.58 -7.51 -0.76
N ALA A 2 15.39 -6.47 -1.01
CA ALA A 2 16.05 -6.25 -2.30
C ALA A 2 17.15 -7.26 -2.65
N THR A 3 17.56 -8.12 -1.74
CA THR A 3 18.63 -9.11 -1.92
C THR A 3 18.17 -10.43 -2.53
N VAL A 4 16.86 -10.61 -2.71
CA VAL A 4 16.25 -11.80 -3.33
C VAL A 4 15.41 -11.38 -4.53
N LYS A 5 15.33 -12.25 -5.53
CA LYS A 5 14.62 -11.99 -6.78
C LYS A 5 13.11 -11.81 -6.57
N ASP A 6 12.54 -12.63 -5.71
CA ASP A 6 11.11 -12.65 -5.37
C ASP A 6 10.91 -13.10 -3.92
N ASN A 7 9.68 -13.26 -3.48
CA ASN A 7 9.36 -13.74 -2.13
C ASN A 7 9.46 -15.26 -1.96
N GLY A 8 9.85 -16.02 -2.99
CA GLY A 8 9.96 -17.47 -2.95
C GLY A 8 8.63 -18.19 -2.68
N GLY A 9 7.51 -17.59 -3.03
CA GLY A 9 6.16 -18.11 -2.73
C GLY A 9 5.69 -17.89 -1.30
N VAL A 10 6.45 -17.13 -0.49
CA VAL A 10 6.10 -16.80 0.90
C VAL A 10 5.14 -15.62 0.92
N TYR A 11 4.05 -15.73 1.68
CA TYR A 11 3.12 -14.65 1.94
C TYR A 11 2.97 -14.42 3.44
N VAL A 12 3.08 -13.17 3.85
CA VAL A 12 2.80 -12.73 5.23
C VAL A 12 1.42 -12.10 5.25
N VAL A 13 0.50 -12.65 6.02
CA VAL A 13 -0.80 -12.04 6.28
C VAL A 13 -0.76 -11.39 7.65
N PRO A 14 -0.64 -10.05 7.76
CA PRO A 14 -0.36 -9.37 9.03
C PRO A 14 -1.65 -9.07 9.81
N ALA A 15 -2.49 -10.09 10.01
CA ALA A 15 -3.75 -9.99 10.74
C ALA A 15 -3.53 -10.00 12.27
N PHE A 16 -2.70 -9.07 12.80
CA PHE A 16 -2.39 -8.99 14.25
C PHE A 16 -3.61 -8.67 15.10
N ALA A 17 -4.55 -7.92 14.57
CA ALA A 17 -5.84 -7.60 15.17
C ALA A 17 -7.02 -7.98 14.26
N GLY A 18 -6.86 -9.08 13.51
CA GLY A 18 -7.78 -9.47 12.47
C GLY A 18 -7.52 -8.78 11.12
N LEU A 19 -8.36 -9.07 10.14
CA LEU A 19 -8.38 -8.42 8.82
C LEU A 19 -9.52 -7.40 8.76
N GLY A 20 -9.18 -6.15 8.50
CA GLY A 20 -10.13 -5.08 8.24
C GLY A 20 -10.76 -5.17 6.84
N ALA A 21 -11.18 -4.02 6.30
CA ALA A 21 -11.72 -3.96 4.95
C ALA A 21 -10.71 -4.48 3.90
N PRO A 22 -11.19 -5.16 2.86
CA PRO A 22 -12.56 -5.54 2.55
C PRO A 22 -13.01 -6.87 3.21
N TRP A 23 -12.15 -7.52 3.98
CA TRP A 23 -12.34 -8.88 4.48
C TRP A 23 -13.26 -8.97 5.70
N TRP A 24 -13.17 -8.00 6.62
CA TRP A 24 -13.96 -7.90 7.86
C TRP A 24 -13.93 -9.19 8.71
N GLN A 25 -12.73 -9.76 8.91
CA GLN A 25 -12.49 -10.99 9.66
C GLN A 25 -11.69 -10.71 10.94
N GLY A 26 -12.38 -10.44 12.05
CA GLY A 26 -11.75 -10.07 13.34
C GLY A 26 -11.00 -11.21 14.03
N ASP A 27 -11.39 -12.45 13.78
CA ASP A 27 -10.84 -13.63 14.48
C ASP A 27 -9.60 -14.22 13.79
N VAL A 28 -9.32 -13.82 12.56
CA VAL A 28 -8.14 -14.26 11.81
C VAL A 28 -6.87 -13.77 12.52
N LYS A 29 -5.86 -14.64 12.59
CA LYS A 29 -4.55 -14.31 13.18
C LYS A 29 -3.50 -14.14 12.09
N ALA A 30 -2.47 -13.35 12.42
CA ALA A 30 -1.32 -13.17 11.54
C ALA A 30 -0.67 -14.53 11.23
N ALA A 31 -0.26 -14.72 9.97
CA ALA A 31 0.34 -15.96 9.50
C ALA A 31 1.44 -15.71 8.47
N ILE A 32 2.36 -16.66 8.38
CA ILE A 32 3.36 -16.75 7.32
C ILE A 32 3.08 -18.07 6.59
N LEU A 33 2.80 -18.00 5.30
CA LEU A 33 2.40 -19.14 4.47
C LEU A 33 3.38 -19.33 3.31
N GLY A 34 3.43 -20.55 2.77
CA GLY A 34 4.26 -20.87 1.60
C GLY A 34 5.75 -21.05 1.87
N MET A 35 6.18 -21.20 3.13
CA MET A 35 7.57 -21.48 3.49
C MET A 35 8.00 -22.87 3.03
N THR A 36 9.21 -22.98 2.53
CA THR A 36 9.89 -24.22 2.15
C THR A 36 11.28 -24.29 2.79
N LEU A 37 11.99 -25.40 2.62
CA LEU A 37 13.38 -25.53 3.10
C LEU A 37 14.34 -24.47 2.47
N GLY A 38 14.01 -23.94 1.29
CA GLY A 38 14.76 -22.87 0.63
C GLY A 38 14.41 -21.46 1.13
N THR A 39 13.43 -21.33 2.02
CA THR A 39 13.01 -20.02 2.53
C THR A 39 14.01 -19.48 3.55
N GLY A 40 14.60 -18.33 3.26
CA GLY A 40 15.48 -17.64 4.21
C GLY A 40 14.86 -16.31 4.69
N LYS A 41 15.50 -15.69 5.68
CA LYS A 41 15.10 -14.40 6.25
C LYS A 41 14.78 -13.30 5.20
N PRO A 42 15.56 -13.14 4.08
CA PRO A 42 15.24 -12.13 3.07
C PRO A 42 13.88 -12.34 2.40
N HIS A 43 13.44 -13.59 2.17
CA HIS A 43 12.14 -13.90 1.58
C HIS A 43 10.99 -13.47 2.50
N VAL A 44 11.11 -13.77 3.80
CA VAL A 44 10.10 -13.37 4.81
C VAL A 44 10.01 -11.85 4.94
N LEU A 45 11.18 -11.16 5.00
CA LEU A 45 11.21 -9.69 5.05
C LEU A 45 10.62 -9.06 3.80
N ARG A 46 10.84 -9.67 2.64
CA ARG A 46 10.24 -9.21 1.38
C ARG A 46 8.74 -9.42 1.39
N ALA A 47 8.26 -10.61 1.76
CA ALA A 47 6.84 -10.91 1.88
C ALA A 47 6.12 -9.98 2.86
N ALA A 48 6.77 -9.61 3.96
CA ALA A 48 6.23 -8.64 4.93
C ALA A 48 6.09 -7.23 4.32
N LEU A 49 7.03 -6.77 3.50
CA LEU A 49 6.89 -5.50 2.78
C LEU A 49 5.80 -5.57 1.69
N GLU A 50 5.78 -6.66 0.93
CA GLU A 50 4.79 -6.87 -0.12
C GLU A 50 3.36 -6.94 0.45
N SER A 51 3.18 -7.49 1.67
CA SER A 51 1.87 -7.58 2.32
C SER A 51 1.19 -6.23 2.55
N ILE A 52 1.98 -5.17 2.80
CA ILE A 52 1.47 -3.81 2.93
C ILE A 52 0.82 -3.37 1.60
N ALA A 53 1.52 -3.63 0.49
CA ALA A 53 1.03 -3.27 -0.84
C ALA A 53 -0.20 -4.07 -1.25
N TYR A 54 -0.25 -5.35 -0.92
CA TYR A 54 -1.43 -6.18 -1.19
C TYR A 54 -2.67 -5.68 -0.45
N GLN A 55 -2.55 -5.37 0.85
CA GLN A 55 -3.69 -4.87 1.64
C GLN A 55 -4.20 -3.52 1.10
N VAL A 56 -3.29 -2.61 0.74
CA VAL A 56 -3.69 -1.34 0.10
C VAL A 56 -4.37 -1.59 -1.24
N ASN A 57 -3.86 -2.55 -2.05
CA ASN A 57 -4.48 -2.91 -3.32
C ASN A 57 -5.89 -3.49 -3.12
N ASP A 58 -6.11 -4.36 -2.13
CA ASP A 58 -7.42 -4.93 -1.82
C ASP A 58 -8.42 -3.82 -1.45
N LEU A 59 -8.00 -2.90 -0.57
CA LEU A 59 -8.83 -1.77 -0.16
C LEU A 59 -9.17 -0.85 -1.33
N VAL A 60 -8.18 -0.45 -2.11
CA VAL A 60 -8.37 0.46 -3.26
C VAL A 60 -9.27 -0.18 -4.31
N ARG A 61 -9.10 -1.47 -4.60
CA ARG A 61 -9.98 -2.20 -5.53
C ARG A 61 -11.43 -2.24 -5.03
N ALA A 62 -11.64 -2.52 -3.75
CA ALA A 62 -12.98 -2.51 -3.17
C ALA A 62 -13.63 -1.13 -3.28
N MET A 63 -12.91 -0.06 -2.91
CA MET A 63 -13.40 1.31 -2.98
C MET A 63 -13.73 1.74 -4.42
N THR A 64 -12.82 1.49 -5.36
CA THR A 64 -13.01 1.89 -6.77
C THR A 64 -14.13 1.12 -7.45
N SER A 65 -14.26 -0.18 -7.13
CA SER A 65 -15.36 -1.01 -7.62
C SER A 65 -16.71 -0.54 -7.11
N GLN A 66 -16.82 -0.25 -5.81
CA GLN A 66 -18.07 0.25 -5.22
C GLN A 66 -18.44 1.64 -5.72
N ALA A 67 -17.47 2.52 -5.89
CA ALA A 67 -17.69 3.88 -6.38
C ALA A 67 -17.88 3.98 -7.90
N GLY A 68 -17.61 2.91 -8.66
CA GLY A 68 -17.65 2.93 -10.12
C GLY A 68 -16.64 3.89 -10.77
N ILE A 69 -15.53 4.21 -10.07
CA ILE A 69 -14.54 5.18 -10.54
C ILE A 69 -13.29 4.47 -11.07
N LYS A 70 -12.65 5.10 -12.05
CA LYS A 70 -11.33 4.68 -12.53
C LYS A 70 -10.25 5.50 -11.82
N LEU A 71 -9.39 4.82 -11.06
CA LEU A 71 -8.26 5.45 -10.42
C LEU A 71 -7.24 5.95 -11.46
N LYS A 72 -6.75 7.19 -11.32
CA LYS A 72 -5.76 7.78 -12.22
C LYS A 72 -4.36 7.83 -11.60
N GLU A 73 -4.28 8.13 -10.33
CA GLU A 73 -3.04 8.12 -9.53
C GLU A 73 -3.38 7.92 -8.06
N VAL A 74 -2.39 7.50 -7.28
CA VAL A 74 -2.43 7.51 -5.82
C VAL A 74 -1.44 8.53 -5.28
N ARG A 75 -1.86 9.30 -4.28
CA ARG A 75 -1.00 10.20 -3.54
C ARG A 75 -0.65 9.57 -2.21
N ALA A 76 0.64 9.41 -1.96
CA ALA A 76 1.16 8.78 -0.76
C ALA A 76 2.04 9.76 0.03
N ASP A 77 1.99 9.67 1.34
CA ASP A 77 2.82 10.41 2.28
C ASP A 77 3.28 9.54 3.45
N GLY A 78 4.07 10.12 4.34
CA GLY A 78 4.55 9.44 5.53
C GLY A 78 5.83 8.63 5.33
N GLY A 79 6.34 8.08 6.43
CA GLY A 79 7.61 7.36 6.49
C GLY A 79 7.77 6.23 5.47
N PRO A 80 6.75 5.39 5.20
CA PRO A 80 6.83 4.32 4.22
C PRO A 80 7.19 4.76 2.80
N THR A 81 6.90 6.01 2.41
CA THR A 81 7.24 6.54 1.08
C THR A 81 8.76 6.63 0.84
N LYS A 82 9.57 6.60 1.88
CA LYS A 82 11.03 6.55 1.77
C LYS A 82 11.53 5.19 1.21
N ASN A 83 10.73 4.15 1.33
CA ASN A 83 11.07 2.81 0.83
C ASN A 83 10.66 2.69 -0.65
N LYS A 84 11.61 2.94 -1.56
CA LYS A 84 11.38 2.88 -3.01
C LYS A 84 10.92 1.51 -3.49
N PHE A 85 11.40 0.41 -2.86
CA PHE A 85 10.95 -0.94 -3.20
C PHE A 85 9.45 -1.09 -2.93
N LEU A 86 9.00 -0.69 -1.73
CA LEU A 86 7.59 -0.76 -1.36
C LEU A 86 6.72 0.09 -2.30
N MET A 87 7.15 1.30 -2.61
CA MET A 87 6.38 2.19 -3.48
C MET A 87 6.32 1.70 -4.93
N GLN A 88 7.42 1.10 -5.45
CA GLN A 88 7.40 0.48 -6.78
C GLN A 88 6.45 -0.73 -6.81
N PHE A 89 6.55 -1.62 -5.83
CA PHE A 89 5.67 -2.78 -5.74
C PHE A 89 4.20 -2.36 -5.58
N GLN A 90 3.93 -1.32 -4.81
CA GLN A 90 2.59 -0.73 -4.66
C GLN A 90 2.05 -0.17 -5.99
N ALA A 91 2.88 0.57 -6.75
CA ALA A 91 2.49 1.10 -8.07
C ALA A 91 2.17 -0.05 -9.04
N ASP A 92 2.99 -1.10 -9.01
CA ASP A 92 2.80 -2.29 -9.85
C ASP A 92 1.48 -2.99 -9.52
N CYS A 93 1.18 -3.22 -8.23
CA CYS A 93 -0.08 -3.85 -7.80
C CYS A 93 -1.32 -3.02 -8.16
N LEU A 94 -1.26 -1.71 -7.96
CA LEU A 94 -2.38 -0.80 -8.24
C LEU A 94 -2.55 -0.48 -9.72
N ARG A 95 -1.51 -0.70 -10.54
CA ARG A 95 -1.49 -0.37 -11.98
C ARG A 95 -1.72 1.10 -12.29
N VAL A 96 -1.39 1.97 -11.33
CA VAL A 96 -1.45 3.43 -11.48
C VAL A 96 -0.23 4.08 -10.85
N PRO A 97 0.14 5.29 -11.31
CA PRO A 97 1.25 6.02 -10.72
C PRO A 97 1.02 6.34 -9.24
N ILE A 98 2.11 6.35 -8.48
CA ILE A 98 2.12 6.85 -7.10
C ILE A 98 2.93 8.14 -7.04
N ASN A 99 2.31 9.19 -6.55
CA ASN A 99 2.91 10.49 -6.30
C ASN A 99 3.24 10.63 -4.81
N CYS A 100 4.51 10.47 -4.47
CA CYS A 100 4.99 10.56 -3.09
C CYS A 100 5.24 12.02 -2.69
N SER A 101 4.68 12.42 -1.55
CA SER A 101 4.86 13.76 -0.99
C SER A 101 6.25 13.92 -0.34
N ASP A 102 6.73 15.16 -0.29
CA ASP A 102 7.86 15.55 0.55
C ASP A 102 7.46 15.80 2.02
N VAL A 103 6.16 15.89 2.29
CA VAL A 103 5.61 16.07 3.64
C VAL A 103 5.58 14.71 4.33
N GLU A 104 6.33 14.58 5.45
CA GLU A 104 6.39 13.34 6.22
C GLU A 104 5.19 13.19 7.17
N GLU A 105 4.69 14.30 7.70
CA GLU A 105 3.61 14.36 8.69
C GLU A 105 2.38 15.08 8.10
N ALA A 106 1.74 14.46 7.11
CA ALA A 106 0.60 15.05 6.41
C ALA A 106 -0.60 15.29 7.34
N SER A 107 -0.79 14.46 8.36
CA SER A 107 -1.85 14.66 9.35
C SER A 107 -1.63 15.93 10.17
N ALA A 108 -0.39 16.19 10.60
CA ALA A 108 -0.03 17.43 11.31
C ALA A 108 -0.21 18.66 10.40
N LEU A 109 0.23 18.55 9.13
CA LEU A 109 0.01 19.61 8.14
C LEU A 109 -1.49 19.87 7.95
N GLY A 110 -2.32 18.82 7.86
CA GLY A 110 -3.77 18.94 7.75
C GLY A 110 -4.37 19.72 8.93
N ALA A 111 -3.96 19.42 10.16
CA ALA A 111 -4.42 20.14 11.35
C ALA A 111 -4.01 21.62 11.32
N VAL A 112 -2.79 21.92 10.88
CA VAL A 112 -2.32 23.32 10.70
C VAL A 112 -3.14 24.04 9.64
N VAL A 113 -3.40 23.39 8.49
CA VAL A 113 -4.21 23.96 7.41
C VAL A 113 -5.63 24.26 7.90
N MET A 114 -6.29 23.30 8.57
CA MET A 114 -7.65 23.52 9.07
C MET A 114 -7.72 24.65 10.08
N ASN A 115 -6.75 24.76 11.00
CA ASN A 115 -6.66 25.86 11.95
C ASN A 115 -6.43 27.21 11.23
N GLY A 116 -5.54 27.25 10.25
CA GLY A 116 -5.26 28.44 9.46
C GLY A 116 -6.45 28.92 8.64
N MET A 117 -7.22 27.99 8.07
CA MET A 117 -8.48 28.27 7.37
C MET A 117 -9.52 28.85 8.34
N ALA A 118 -9.70 28.25 9.52
CA ALA A 118 -10.64 28.72 10.55
C ALA A 118 -10.28 30.15 11.03
N ARG A 119 -8.99 30.47 11.11
CA ARG A 119 -8.50 31.81 11.49
C ARG A 119 -8.38 32.78 10.31
N LYS A 120 -8.82 32.38 9.10
CA LYS A 120 -8.74 33.18 7.86
C LYS A 120 -7.32 33.57 7.44
N ILE A 121 -6.31 32.81 7.87
CA ILE A 121 -4.92 32.94 7.36
C ILE A 121 -4.88 32.51 5.90
N TRP A 122 -5.60 31.43 5.57
CA TRP A 122 -5.89 31.00 4.20
C TRP A 122 -7.40 31.04 3.98
N THR A 123 -7.81 31.46 2.80
CA THR A 123 -9.23 31.61 2.46
C THR A 123 -9.73 30.56 1.47
N SER A 124 -8.80 29.77 0.89
CA SER A 124 -9.15 28.66 0.00
C SER A 124 -8.12 27.52 0.05
N PHE A 125 -8.54 26.33 -0.36
CA PHE A 125 -7.64 25.16 -0.45
C PHE A 125 -6.57 25.31 -1.53
N GLU A 126 -6.80 26.12 -2.56
CA GLU A 126 -5.81 26.41 -3.60
C GLU A 126 -4.56 27.08 -2.99
N GLN A 127 -4.74 28.02 -2.06
CA GLN A 127 -3.64 28.71 -1.37
C GLN A 127 -2.76 27.75 -0.57
N VAL A 128 -3.34 26.69 -0.02
CA VAL A 128 -2.60 25.68 0.77
C VAL A 128 -2.09 24.51 -0.06
N SER A 129 -2.60 24.33 -1.26
CA SER A 129 -2.20 23.22 -2.15
C SER A 129 -0.70 23.22 -2.47
N VAL A 130 -0.06 24.39 -2.48
CA VAL A 130 1.38 24.58 -2.70
C VAL A 130 2.25 24.06 -1.55
N LEU A 131 1.67 23.87 -0.36
CA LEU A 131 2.38 23.34 0.81
C LEU A 131 2.70 21.86 0.66
N ARG A 132 1.98 21.14 -0.20
CA ARG A 132 2.25 19.74 -0.53
C ARG A 132 3.00 19.68 -1.85
N ARG A 133 4.29 19.40 -1.80
CA ARG A 133 5.11 19.20 -2.99
C ARG A 133 5.27 17.70 -3.28
N SER A 134 5.39 17.36 -4.55
CA SER A 134 5.77 16.01 -4.97
C SER A 134 7.27 15.86 -4.76
N ARG A 135 7.68 14.83 -4.01
CA ARG A 135 9.08 14.46 -3.85
C ARG A 135 9.56 13.65 -5.04
N TYR A 136 8.77 12.67 -5.45
CA TYR A 136 8.98 11.83 -6.63
C TYR A 136 7.69 11.12 -7.03
N ARG A 137 7.66 10.66 -8.27
CA ARG A 137 6.58 9.89 -8.85
C ARG A 137 7.11 8.55 -9.34
N ILE A 138 6.35 7.49 -9.11
CA ILE A 138 6.68 6.13 -9.56
C ILE A 138 5.58 5.67 -10.50
N GLU A 139 5.99 5.19 -11.68
CA GLU A 139 5.12 4.54 -12.64
C GLU A 139 5.13 3.01 -12.45
N PRO A 140 4.04 2.30 -12.75
CA PRO A 140 4.03 0.83 -12.81
C PRO A 140 5.05 0.33 -13.85
N GLN A 141 5.85 -0.66 -13.48
CA GLN A 141 6.91 -1.23 -14.35
C GLN A 141 6.68 -2.71 -14.64
N SER A 142 6.13 -3.48 -13.71
CA SER A 142 5.90 -4.91 -13.88
C SER A 142 4.79 -5.18 -14.89
N ASN A 143 4.95 -6.25 -15.67
CA ASN A 143 3.91 -6.65 -16.62
C ASN A 143 2.66 -7.19 -15.89
N LEU A 144 1.52 -7.13 -16.57
CA LEU A 144 0.22 -7.49 -15.99
C LEU A 144 0.20 -8.94 -15.48
N SER A 145 0.67 -9.88 -16.29
CA SER A 145 0.67 -11.32 -15.94
C SER A 145 1.45 -11.61 -14.66
N GLN A 146 2.56 -10.89 -14.42
CA GLN A 146 3.34 -11.05 -13.19
C GLN A 146 2.59 -10.51 -11.97
N VAL A 147 1.96 -9.34 -12.12
CA VAL A 147 1.16 -8.71 -11.05
C VAL A 147 -0.05 -9.57 -10.71
N GLU A 148 -0.73 -10.13 -11.71
CA GLU A 148 -1.86 -11.05 -11.50
C GLU A 148 -1.43 -12.27 -10.67
N LYS A 149 -0.31 -12.92 -11.00
CA LYS A 149 0.23 -14.04 -10.23
C LYS A 149 0.52 -13.68 -8.78
N TRP A 150 1.09 -12.51 -8.53
CA TRP A 150 1.35 -12.04 -7.17
C TRP A 150 0.05 -11.85 -6.38
N CYS A 151 -0.93 -11.16 -6.98
CA CYS A 151 -2.22 -10.92 -6.35
C CYS A 151 -3.01 -12.22 -6.12
N GLU A 152 -2.98 -13.17 -7.08
CA GLU A 152 -3.59 -14.48 -6.90
C GLU A 152 -2.97 -15.27 -5.74
N GLY A 153 -1.64 -15.26 -5.63
CA GLY A 153 -0.95 -15.90 -4.52
C GLY A 153 -1.32 -15.28 -3.17
N TRP A 154 -1.41 -13.94 -3.11
CA TRP A 154 -1.90 -13.23 -1.94
C TRP A 154 -3.33 -13.63 -1.58
N LEU A 155 -4.26 -13.60 -2.54
CA LEU A 155 -5.65 -14.01 -2.32
C LEU A 155 -5.78 -15.44 -1.82
N LYS A 156 -4.99 -16.38 -2.38
CA LYS A 156 -4.94 -17.77 -1.90
C LYS A 156 -4.47 -17.82 -0.44
N ALA A 157 -3.43 -17.07 -0.07
CA ALA A 157 -2.92 -17.03 1.29
C ALA A 157 -3.97 -16.49 2.28
N VAL A 158 -4.65 -15.39 1.94
CA VAL A 158 -5.72 -14.83 2.78
C VAL A 158 -6.88 -15.82 2.90
N ASN A 159 -7.35 -16.43 1.79
CA ASN A 159 -8.47 -17.36 1.79
C ASN A 159 -8.21 -18.66 2.59
N GLN A 160 -6.95 -19.05 2.81
CA GLN A 160 -6.62 -20.16 3.70
C GLN A 160 -6.87 -19.82 5.19
N LEU A 161 -6.93 -18.56 5.55
CA LEU A 161 -7.12 -18.10 6.92
C LEU A 161 -8.57 -17.72 7.21
N ILE A 162 -9.33 -17.38 6.18
CA ILE A 162 -10.76 -17.05 6.28
C ILE A 162 -11.55 -18.33 6.12
N ARG A 163 -12.30 -18.70 7.13
CA ARG A 163 -13.20 -19.87 7.13
C ARG A 163 -14.66 -19.44 7.03
#